data_c40f56a3e148acf5bc27d9462d520508
#
_entry.id   c40f56a3e148acf5bc27d9462d520508
#
_cell.length_a   1.000
_cell.length_b   1.000
_cell.length_c   1.000
_cell.angle_alpha   90.00
_cell.angle_beta   90.00
_cell.angle_gamma   90.00
#
_symmetry.space_group_name_H-M   'P 1'
#
loop_
_entity.id
_entity.type
_entity.pdbx_description
1 polymer ?
#
loop_
_entity_poly.entity_id
_entity_poly.type
_entity_poly.pdbx_seq_one_letter_code
_entity_poly.pdbx_strand_id
1 'polypeptide(L)'
;MKIKSITGREILDSRGNPTVEVEVRLESGIMGRASVPSGASTGEHEALELRDKDAKRYGGKGVLKAVYNVNNVIAPVLEGWSVLNQRGIDKKMCELDGTSTKSNLGANAILGVSLAVAKAAAAYLNIPLYRYIGGVNTFVMPVPMMNIINGGSHSDAPIAFQEFMIRPVGAPSFREGLRMGAEVFHALKKVLHDRGLSTAVGDEGGFAPVLNGTEDALESILSAIQLAGYVPGKDVMIGMDCASSEFYKDGVYDYTIFEGTSGQKRTSDEQVAYLEELINKYPIDSIEDGMSENDWQGWKKLTERIGDRCQLVGDDLFVTNVEFLSKGIELGCANSILIKVNQIGSLSETLDAIEMAHRHGYTTVTSHRSGETEDATIADIAVATNSGQIKTGSLSRSDRMAKYNQLLRIEEELGELAVYGYKRIK
;
A
#
# COMPACT_ATOMS: atom_id res chain seq x y z
N MET A 1 15.50 19.58 -21.24
CA MET A 1 14.41 18.79 -20.63
C MET A 1 13.93 17.58 -21.46
N LYS A 2 14.58 17.33 -22.61
CA LYS A 2 14.22 16.19 -23.48
C LYS A 2 14.81 14.89 -22.93
N ILE A 3 14.04 13.82 -23.05
CA ILE A 3 14.46 12.45 -22.77
C ILE A 3 15.51 12.06 -23.82
N LYS A 4 16.71 11.69 -23.36
CA LYS A 4 17.80 11.22 -24.21
C LYS A 4 17.75 9.69 -24.36
N SER A 5 17.48 8.98 -23.27
CA SER A 5 17.38 7.51 -23.27
C SER A 5 16.55 7.02 -22.10
N ILE A 6 15.92 5.87 -22.29
CA ILE A 6 15.23 5.11 -21.27
C ILE A 6 15.83 3.70 -21.25
N THR A 7 16.21 3.23 -20.08
CA THR A 7 16.84 1.91 -19.91
C THR A 7 16.15 1.14 -18.79
N GLY A 8 15.57 0.01 -19.12
CA GLY A 8 15.02 -0.96 -18.16
C GLY A 8 16.04 -2.05 -17.84
N ARG A 9 16.00 -2.54 -16.60
CA ARG A 9 16.78 -3.71 -16.16
C ARG A 9 15.98 -4.55 -15.19
N GLU A 10 16.39 -5.80 -15.04
CA GLU A 10 15.90 -6.69 -14.00
C GLU A 10 16.77 -6.52 -12.76
N ILE A 11 16.11 -6.32 -11.60
CA ILE A 11 16.73 -6.31 -10.27
C ILE A 11 15.99 -7.29 -9.37
N LEU A 12 16.42 -7.46 -8.13
CA LEU A 12 15.72 -8.29 -7.14
C LEU A 12 14.94 -7.43 -6.15
N ASP A 13 13.75 -7.87 -5.81
CA ASP A 13 12.92 -7.29 -4.75
C ASP A 13 13.32 -7.80 -3.35
N SER A 14 12.64 -7.33 -2.31
CA SER A 14 12.87 -7.69 -0.90
C SER A 14 12.64 -9.18 -0.58
N ARG A 15 12.01 -9.91 -1.48
CA ARG A 15 11.79 -11.36 -1.39
C ARG A 15 12.78 -12.18 -2.22
N GLY A 16 13.71 -11.51 -2.92
CA GLY A 16 14.64 -12.14 -3.86
C GLY A 16 14.00 -12.55 -5.18
N ASN A 17 12.81 -12.03 -5.50
CA ASN A 17 12.17 -12.23 -6.80
C ASN A 17 12.58 -11.10 -7.77
N PRO A 18 12.69 -11.40 -9.09
CA PRO A 18 12.93 -10.36 -10.09
C PRO A 18 11.83 -9.30 -10.13
N THR A 19 12.26 -8.05 -10.32
CA THR A 19 11.37 -6.92 -10.62
C THR A 19 12.06 -5.95 -11.60
N VAL A 20 11.29 -4.99 -12.12
CA VAL A 20 11.76 -4.00 -13.11
C VAL A 20 12.28 -2.76 -12.43
N GLU A 21 13.46 -2.30 -12.86
CA GLU A 21 13.98 -0.97 -12.57
C GLU A 21 14.19 -0.22 -13.88
N VAL A 22 13.82 1.07 -13.90
CA VAL A 22 13.95 1.93 -15.08
C VAL A 22 14.76 3.18 -14.75
N GLU A 23 15.68 3.54 -15.64
CA GLU A 23 16.37 4.82 -15.67
C GLU A 23 15.90 5.66 -16.86
N VAL A 24 15.58 6.93 -16.61
CA VAL A 24 15.32 7.94 -17.63
C VAL A 24 16.44 8.98 -17.56
N ARG A 25 17.22 9.12 -18.63
CA ARG A 25 18.29 10.13 -18.75
C ARG A 25 17.86 11.24 -19.69
N LEU A 26 18.13 12.48 -19.28
CA LEU A 26 17.87 13.67 -20.08
C LEU A 26 19.11 14.09 -20.88
N GLU A 27 18.90 14.90 -21.93
CA GLU A 27 20.00 15.50 -22.69
C GLU A 27 20.97 16.32 -21.81
N SER A 28 20.46 16.89 -20.70
CA SER A 28 21.27 17.59 -19.69
C SER A 28 22.17 16.68 -18.83
N GLY A 29 22.04 15.36 -18.95
CA GLY A 29 22.75 14.40 -18.11
C GLY A 29 22.02 14.05 -16.81
N ILE A 30 20.98 14.77 -16.43
CA ILE A 30 20.13 14.45 -15.27
C ILE A 30 19.42 13.11 -15.48
N MET A 31 19.26 12.35 -14.40
CA MET A 31 18.69 11.01 -14.43
C MET A 31 17.65 10.84 -13.33
N GLY A 32 16.54 10.20 -13.66
CA GLY A 32 15.55 9.64 -12.71
C GLY A 32 15.57 8.13 -12.78
N ARG A 33 15.47 7.47 -11.63
CA ARG A 33 15.42 6.00 -11.49
C ARG A 33 14.26 5.59 -10.62
N ALA A 34 13.54 4.57 -11.03
CA ALA A 34 12.44 3.99 -10.27
C ALA A 34 12.45 2.48 -10.36
N SER A 35 12.12 1.83 -9.25
CA SER A 35 11.95 0.38 -9.16
C SER A 35 10.50 0.04 -8.84
N VAL A 36 9.98 -1.02 -9.45
CA VAL A 36 8.56 -1.38 -9.39
C VAL A 36 8.32 -2.39 -8.27
N PRO A 37 7.32 -2.17 -7.39
CA PRO A 37 6.93 -3.15 -6.38
C PRO A 37 6.13 -4.30 -6.98
N SER A 38 6.01 -5.43 -6.25
CA SER A 38 5.30 -6.64 -6.68
C SER A 38 4.45 -7.22 -5.56
N GLY A 39 3.19 -7.55 -5.82
CA GLY A 39 2.28 -8.18 -4.86
C GLY A 39 2.57 -9.66 -4.59
N ALA A 40 2.12 -10.16 -3.42
CA ALA A 40 2.02 -11.59 -3.13
C ALA A 40 0.58 -12.08 -3.38
N SER A 41 -0.40 -11.47 -2.72
CA SER A 41 -1.81 -11.53 -3.07
C SER A 41 -2.13 -10.44 -4.08
N THR A 42 -3.01 -10.70 -5.04
CA THR A 42 -3.41 -9.74 -6.06
C THR A 42 -4.91 -9.79 -6.26
N GLY A 43 -5.56 -8.62 -6.26
CA GLY A 43 -6.96 -8.50 -6.63
C GLY A 43 -7.20 -8.99 -8.07
N GLU A 44 -8.37 -9.54 -8.32
CA GLU A 44 -8.73 -10.15 -9.61
C GLU A 44 -8.63 -9.16 -10.78
N HIS A 45 -8.81 -7.88 -10.48
CA HIS A 45 -8.90 -6.81 -11.49
C HIS A 45 -7.65 -5.91 -11.57
N GLU A 46 -6.56 -6.27 -10.92
CA GLU A 46 -5.30 -5.52 -11.03
C GLU A 46 -4.76 -5.50 -12.47
N ALA A 47 -4.07 -4.43 -12.84
CA ALA A 47 -3.29 -4.39 -14.08
C ALA A 47 -2.18 -5.45 -14.06
N LEU A 48 -1.91 -6.05 -15.22
CA LEU A 48 -1.05 -7.23 -15.32
C LEU A 48 0.43 -6.91 -15.07
N GLU A 49 1.00 -7.52 -14.04
CA GLU A 49 2.45 -7.61 -13.89
C GLU A 49 2.98 -8.65 -14.89
N LEU A 50 3.73 -8.21 -15.91
CA LEU A 50 4.23 -9.10 -16.95
C LEU A 50 5.43 -9.91 -16.45
N ARG A 51 5.25 -11.24 -16.37
CA ARG A 51 6.25 -12.24 -16.00
C ARG A 51 6.62 -13.10 -17.20
N ASP A 52 7.87 -13.59 -17.25
CA ASP A 52 8.40 -14.39 -18.36
C ASP A 52 7.74 -15.76 -18.47
N LYS A 53 7.33 -16.35 -17.33
CA LYS A 53 6.76 -17.71 -17.21
C LYS A 53 7.70 -18.82 -17.68
N ASP A 54 9.03 -18.56 -17.71
CA ASP A 54 10.04 -19.57 -17.97
C ASP A 54 10.43 -20.27 -16.65
N ALA A 55 9.92 -21.47 -16.45
CA ALA A 55 10.17 -22.23 -15.22
C ALA A 55 11.67 -22.48 -14.92
N LYS A 56 12.55 -22.43 -15.94
CA LYS A 56 13.99 -22.63 -15.77
C LYS A 56 14.72 -21.40 -15.23
N ARG A 57 14.03 -20.26 -15.19
CA ARG A 57 14.60 -19.00 -14.75
C ARG A 57 13.71 -18.36 -13.67
N TYR A 58 14.25 -18.23 -12.45
CA TYR A 58 13.52 -17.72 -11.27
C TYR A 58 12.15 -18.40 -11.05
N GLY A 59 12.01 -19.69 -11.39
CA GLY A 59 10.74 -20.41 -11.24
C GLY A 59 9.58 -19.80 -12.04
N GLY A 60 9.85 -19.14 -13.15
CA GLY A 60 8.84 -18.45 -13.98
C GLY A 60 8.63 -16.98 -13.67
N LYS A 61 9.26 -16.46 -12.60
CA LYS A 61 9.04 -15.08 -12.10
C LYS A 61 9.94 -14.03 -12.77
N GLY A 62 10.76 -14.38 -13.78
CA GLY A 62 11.59 -13.42 -14.51
C GLY A 62 10.78 -12.29 -15.14
N VAL A 63 11.42 -11.14 -15.42
CA VAL A 63 10.77 -9.93 -15.98
C VAL A 63 11.46 -9.42 -17.25
N LEU A 64 12.23 -10.28 -17.94
CA LEU A 64 12.96 -9.86 -19.15
C LEU A 64 12.03 -9.42 -20.28
N LYS A 65 10.81 -9.95 -20.38
CA LYS A 65 9.80 -9.48 -21.35
C LYS A 65 9.40 -8.02 -21.08
N ALA A 66 9.14 -7.69 -19.82
CA ALA A 66 8.85 -6.30 -19.42
C ALA A 66 10.05 -5.39 -19.67
N VAL A 67 11.26 -5.84 -19.33
CA VAL A 67 12.52 -5.12 -19.64
C VAL A 67 12.69 -4.90 -21.15
N TYR A 68 12.43 -5.93 -21.97
CA TYR A 68 12.44 -5.80 -23.42
C TYR A 68 11.46 -4.73 -23.90
N ASN A 69 10.23 -4.73 -23.38
CA ASN A 69 9.20 -3.76 -23.73
C ASN A 69 9.63 -2.33 -23.36
N VAL A 70 10.27 -2.12 -22.20
CA VAL A 70 10.85 -0.81 -21.84
C VAL A 70 11.88 -0.38 -22.87
N ASN A 71 12.86 -1.24 -23.17
CA ASN A 71 14.04 -0.87 -23.97
C ASN A 71 13.75 -0.77 -25.46
N ASN A 72 12.85 -1.61 -26.01
CA ASN A 72 12.69 -1.77 -27.45
C ASN A 72 11.32 -1.30 -27.98
N VAL A 73 10.33 -1.09 -27.11
CA VAL A 73 8.99 -0.63 -27.50
C VAL A 73 8.72 0.76 -26.97
N ILE A 74 8.89 1.00 -25.65
CA ILE A 74 8.56 2.28 -25.02
C ILE A 74 9.65 3.33 -25.29
N ALA A 75 10.93 3.00 -25.05
CA ALA A 75 12.03 3.93 -25.16
C ALA A 75 12.12 4.63 -26.52
N PRO A 76 12.07 3.92 -27.68
CA PRO A 76 12.16 4.57 -28.99
C PRO A 76 11.04 5.57 -29.27
N VAL A 77 9.87 5.37 -28.67
CA VAL A 77 8.70 6.25 -28.88
C VAL A 77 8.79 7.52 -28.03
N LEU A 78 9.40 7.44 -26.83
CA LEU A 78 9.47 8.54 -25.88
C LEU A 78 10.77 9.35 -25.95
N GLU A 79 11.79 8.86 -26.63
CA GLU A 79 13.02 9.63 -26.89
C GLU A 79 12.71 10.96 -27.60
N GLY A 80 13.31 12.04 -27.12
CA GLY A 80 13.08 13.40 -27.59
C GLY A 80 11.84 14.09 -26.99
N TRP A 81 10.98 13.37 -26.26
CA TRP A 81 9.85 13.98 -25.57
C TRP A 81 10.28 14.84 -24.39
N SER A 82 9.46 15.82 -24.06
CA SER A 82 9.67 16.61 -22.84
C SER A 82 9.37 15.76 -21.60
N VAL A 83 10.31 15.65 -20.67
CA VAL A 83 10.13 14.94 -19.39
C VAL A 83 9.04 15.56 -18.52
N LEU A 84 8.66 16.82 -18.76
CA LEU A 84 7.60 17.51 -18.02
C LEU A 84 6.18 17.15 -18.50
N ASN A 85 6.05 16.39 -19.58
CA ASN A 85 4.74 15.98 -20.12
C ASN A 85 4.32 14.63 -19.53
N GLN A 86 4.24 14.53 -18.20
CA GLN A 86 3.91 13.28 -17.48
C GLN A 86 2.64 12.61 -18.03
N ARG A 87 1.52 13.35 -18.05
CA ARG A 87 0.24 12.79 -18.50
C ARG A 87 0.25 12.35 -19.97
N GLY A 88 0.94 13.11 -20.83
CA GLY A 88 1.11 12.73 -22.24
C GLY A 88 1.93 11.46 -22.41
N ILE A 89 3.00 11.31 -21.61
CA ILE A 89 3.86 10.13 -21.61
C ILE A 89 3.09 8.90 -21.12
N ASP A 90 2.39 9.00 -19.99
CA ASP A 90 1.60 7.91 -19.43
C ASP A 90 0.48 7.48 -20.39
N LYS A 91 -0.25 8.45 -20.93
CA LYS A 91 -1.29 8.19 -21.96
C LYS A 91 -0.70 7.49 -23.18
N LYS A 92 0.47 7.94 -23.66
CA LYS A 92 1.12 7.31 -24.82
C LYS A 92 1.51 5.85 -24.56
N MET A 93 1.99 5.54 -23.37
CA MET A 93 2.31 4.16 -23.00
C MET A 93 1.06 3.27 -22.90
N CYS A 94 -0.04 3.78 -22.34
CA CYS A 94 -1.33 3.08 -22.33
C CYS A 94 -1.87 2.84 -23.74
N GLU A 95 -1.75 3.82 -24.66
CA GLU A 95 -2.12 3.67 -26.08
C GLU A 95 -1.25 2.62 -26.80
N LEU A 96 0.04 2.56 -26.48
CA LEU A 96 0.96 1.55 -27.03
C LEU A 96 0.63 0.14 -26.55
N ASP A 97 0.19 0.00 -25.30
CA ASP A 97 -0.29 -1.28 -24.78
C ASP A 97 -1.61 -1.70 -25.42
N GLY A 98 -2.57 -0.78 -25.50
CA GLY A 98 -3.86 -0.97 -26.19
C GLY A 98 -4.86 -1.87 -25.45
N THR A 99 -4.56 -2.29 -24.21
CA THR A 99 -5.46 -3.10 -23.36
C THR A 99 -5.78 -2.38 -22.06
N SER A 100 -6.96 -2.64 -21.48
CA SER A 100 -7.37 -2.04 -20.20
C SER A 100 -6.53 -2.52 -19.03
N THR A 101 -5.98 -3.76 -19.11
CA THR A 101 -5.18 -4.40 -18.06
C THR A 101 -3.67 -4.28 -18.27
N LYS A 102 -3.21 -3.53 -19.29
CA LYS A 102 -1.79 -3.39 -19.64
C LYS A 102 -1.09 -4.72 -19.91
N SER A 103 -1.82 -5.66 -20.52
CA SER A 103 -1.37 -7.05 -20.69
C SER A 103 -0.34 -7.24 -21.80
N ASN A 104 -0.16 -6.30 -22.72
CA ASN A 104 0.79 -6.40 -23.82
C ASN A 104 2.19 -5.92 -23.40
N LEU A 105 2.31 -4.76 -22.79
CA LEU A 105 3.59 -4.21 -22.33
C LEU A 105 3.95 -4.62 -20.90
N GLY A 106 2.93 -4.78 -20.07
CA GLY A 106 3.04 -5.02 -18.64
C GLY A 106 2.92 -3.73 -17.82
N ALA A 107 2.08 -3.78 -16.78
CA ALA A 107 1.93 -2.66 -15.85
C ALA A 107 3.27 -2.29 -15.18
N ASN A 108 4.12 -3.29 -14.91
CA ASN A 108 5.46 -3.10 -14.37
C ASN A 108 6.39 -2.34 -15.32
N ALA A 109 6.35 -2.59 -16.62
CA ALA A 109 7.12 -1.84 -17.61
C ALA A 109 6.66 -0.37 -17.68
N ILE A 110 5.33 -0.16 -17.78
CA ILE A 110 4.74 1.18 -17.88
C ILE A 110 5.00 1.98 -16.60
N LEU A 111 4.76 1.41 -15.43
CA LEU A 111 4.97 2.08 -14.15
C LEU A 111 6.43 2.48 -13.92
N GLY A 112 7.38 1.58 -14.24
CA GLY A 112 8.80 1.88 -14.10
C GLY A 112 9.20 3.13 -14.89
N VAL A 113 8.75 3.25 -16.13
CA VAL A 113 8.98 4.44 -16.96
C VAL A 113 8.27 5.66 -16.39
N SER A 114 7.00 5.54 -16.02
CA SER A 114 6.18 6.63 -15.49
C SER A 114 6.82 7.29 -14.25
N LEU A 115 7.24 6.48 -13.28
CA LEU A 115 7.87 6.98 -12.05
C LEU A 115 9.29 7.52 -12.30
N ALA A 116 10.08 6.89 -13.17
CA ALA A 116 11.41 7.37 -13.52
C ALA A 116 11.36 8.73 -14.25
N VAL A 117 10.34 8.95 -15.10
CA VAL A 117 10.05 10.24 -15.75
C VAL A 117 9.77 11.32 -14.70
N ALA A 118 8.88 11.05 -13.74
CA ALA A 118 8.56 12.02 -12.68
C ALA A 118 9.79 12.39 -11.86
N LYS A 119 10.63 11.42 -11.50
CA LYS A 119 11.88 11.66 -10.78
C LYS A 119 12.89 12.47 -11.59
N ALA A 120 13.03 12.17 -12.89
CA ALA A 120 13.91 12.94 -13.78
C ALA A 120 13.42 14.39 -13.94
N ALA A 121 12.10 14.59 -14.01
CA ALA A 121 11.49 15.92 -14.09
C ALA A 121 11.71 16.73 -12.81
N ALA A 122 11.49 16.14 -11.65
CA ALA A 122 11.74 16.76 -10.35
C ALA A 122 13.22 17.18 -10.19
N ALA A 123 14.13 16.26 -10.54
CA ALA A 123 15.56 16.53 -10.50
C ALA A 123 15.98 17.63 -11.50
N TYR A 124 15.38 17.65 -12.68
CA TYR A 124 15.64 18.70 -13.68
C TYR A 124 15.21 20.08 -13.20
N LEU A 125 14.07 20.17 -12.50
CA LEU A 125 13.57 21.42 -11.93
C LEU A 125 14.25 21.76 -10.60
N ASN A 126 15.10 20.89 -10.08
CA ASN A 126 15.77 21.01 -8.79
C ASN A 126 14.77 21.24 -7.63
N ILE A 127 13.66 20.48 -7.65
CA ILE A 127 12.67 20.47 -6.58
C ILE A 127 12.41 19.03 -6.10
N PRO A 128 12.04 18.84 -4.82
CA PRO A 128 11.70 17.51 -4.30
C PRO A 128 10.55 16.86 -5.06
N LEU A 129 10.56 15.53 -5.13
CA LEU A 129 9.55 14.78 -5.89
C LEU A 129 8.12 15.05 -5.37
N TYR A 130 7.91 15.11 -4.06
CA TYR A 130 6.59 15.40 -3.50
C TYR A 130 6.06 16.78 -3.91
N ARG A 131 6.93 17.80 -4.03
CA ARG A 131 6.55 19.13 -4.54
C ARG A 131 6.32 19.15 -6.05
N TYR A 132 7.10 18.37 -6.80
CA TYR A 132 6.87 18.24 -8.24
C TYR A 132 5.49 17.65 -8.54
N ILE A 133 5.10 16.60 -7.81
CA ILE A 133 3.80 15.92 -8.01
C ILE A 133 2.65 16.76 -7.46
N GLY A 134 2.77 17.29 -6.24
CA GLY A 134 1.65 17.90 -5.50
C GLY A 134 1.60 19.42 -5.55
N GLY A 135 2.65 20.08 -6.06
CA GLY A 135 2.71 21.55 -6.12
C GLY A 135 3.01 22.20 -4.76
N VAL A 136 2.57 23.45 -4.60
CA VAL A 136 2.90 24.25 -3.42
C VAL A 136 2.10 23.91 -2.17
N ASN A 137 0.99 23.20 -2.31
CA ASN A 137 0.06 22.89 -1.21
C ASN A 137 0.29 21.48 -0.64
N THR A 138 1.53 21.10 -0.43
CA THR A 138 1.96 19.79 0.06
C THR A 138 2.62 19.93 1.43
N PHE A 139 1.89 19.59 2.50
CA PHE A 139 2.35 19.82 3.87
C PHE A 139 1.83 18.80 4.89
N VAL A 140 0.97 17.84 4.47
CA VAL A 140 0.43 16.84 5.38
C VAL A 140 1.34 15.63 5.44
N MET A 141 1.91 15.39 6.61
CA MET A 141 2.68 14.18 6.91
C MET A 141 1.73 13.04 7.23
N PRO A 142 1.88 11.87 6.60
CA PRO A 142 0.94 10.77 6.80
C PRO A 142 1.08 10.11 8.17
N VAL A 143 -0.05 9.70 8.76
CA VAL A 143 -0.05 8.74 9.88
C VAL A 143 0.33 7.37 9.32
N PRO A 144 1.40 6.74 9.83
CA PRO A 144 1.77 5.41 9.38
C PRO A 144 0.83 4.35 9.95
N MET A 145 0.41 3.41 9.10
CA MET A 145 -0.27 2.18 9.45
C MET A 145 0.77 1.06 9.39
N MET A 146 1.27 0.65 10.56
CA MET A 146 2.45 -0.22 10.68
C MET A 146 2.02 -1.64 10.96
N ASN A 147 2.17 -2.55 10.00
CA ASN A 147 1.86 -3.98 10.16
C ASN A 147 2.83 -4.63 11.16
N ILE A 148 2.37 -4.98 12.37
CA ILE A 148 3.21 -5.55 13.44
C ILE A 148 2.94 -7.01 13.74
N ILE A 149 1.76 -7.55 13.36
CA ILE A 149 1.42 -8.99 13.42
C ILE A 149 0.82 -9.42 12.08
N ASN A 150 1.31 -10.53 11.55
CA ASN A 150 0.83 -11.15 10.33
C ASN A 150 -0.03 -12.39 10.63
N GLY A 151 -1.07 -12.59 9.82
CA GLY A 151 -1.88 -13.78 9.75
C GLY A 151 -2.22 -14.12 8.29
N GLY A 152 -3.33 -14.80 8.03
CA GLY A 152 -3.80 -15.16 6.70
C GLY A 152 -2.69 -15.75 5.85
N SER A 153 -2.65 -15.36 4.59
CA SER A 153 -1.61 -15.82 3.62
C SER A 153 -0.19 -15.32 3.94
N HIS A 154 -0.03 -14.40 4.90
CA HIS A 154 1.28 -13.85 5.33
C HIS A 154 1.91 -14.60 6.51
N SER A 155 1.26 -15.64 7.05
CA SER A 155 1.74 -16.40 8.21
C SER A 155 1.18 -17.83 8.22
N ASP A 156 1.91 -18.75 8.85
CA ASP A 156 1.41 -20.11 9.16
C ASP A 156 0.54 -20.14 10.43
N ALA A 157 0.26 -18.99 11.04
CA ALA A 157 -0.58 -18.91 12.23
C ALA A 157 -2.06 -19.19 11.91
N PRO A 158 -2.84 -19.82 12.82
CA PRO A 158 -4.26 -20.05 12.64
C PRO A 158 -5.08 -18.77 12.87
N ILE A 159 -4.86 -17.76 12.05
CA ILE A 159 -5.52 -16.46 12.06
C ILE A 159 -5.98 -16.15 10.64
N ALA A 160 -7.26 -15.87 10.44
CA ALA A 160 -7.80 -15.61 9.11
C ALA A 160 -7.44 -14.22 8.60
N PHE A 161 -7.40 -13.20 9.44
CA PHE A 161 -7.04 -11.84 9.03
C PHE A 161 -5.56 -11.70 8.75
N GLN A 162 -5.24 -11.00 7.67
CA GLN A 162 -3.89 -10.97 7.08
C GLN A 162 -2.92 -10.08 7.85
N GLU A 163 -3.38 -8.89 8.31
CA GLU A 163 -2.51 -7.92 8.97
C GLU A 163 -3.18 -7.22 10.14
N PHE A 164 -2.40 -7.01 11.20
CA PHE A 164 -2.76 -6.19 12.34
C PHE A 164 -1.76 -5.05 12.45
N MET A 165 -2.27 -3.83 12.32
CA MET A 165 -1.47 -2.60 12.25
C MET A 165 -1.66 -1.74 13.48
N ILE A 166 -0.61 -1.00 13.87
CA ILE A 166 -0.72 0.11 14.81
C ILE A 166 -0.70 1.43 14.06
N ARG A 167 -1.45 2.39 14.59
CA ARG A 167 -1.60 3.75 14.05
C ARG A 167 -1.36 4.76 15.17
N PRO A 168 -0.20 5.45 15.25
CA PRO A 168 0.15 6.37 16.31
C PRO A 168 -0.50 7.75 16.11
N VAL A 169 -1.83 7.78 16.15
CA VAL A 169 -2.66 8.97 15.85
C VAL A 169 -2.51 10.10 16.88
N GLY A 170 -2.10 9.78 18.11
CA GLY A 170 -1.89 10.74 19.18
C GLY A 170 -0.56 11.48 19.12
N ALA A 171 0.33 11.13 18.18
CA ALA A 171 1.62 11.77 18.04
C ALA A 171 1.49 13.24 17.58
N PRO A 172 2.38 14.14 18.01
CA PRO A 172 2.38 15.54 17.58
C PRO A 172 3.03 15.76 16.20
N SER A 173 3.84 14.81 15.71
CA SER A 173 4.60 14.88 14.47
C SER A 173 4.83 13.48 13.88
N PHE A 174 5.23 13.41 12.62
CA PHE A 174 5.58 12.12 12.01
C PHE A 174 6.75 11.44 12.72
N ARG A 175 7.80 12.20 13.06
CA ARG A 175 8.97 11.72 13.81
C ARG A 175 8.57 11.06 15.12
N GLU A 176 7.69 11.71 15.89
CA GLU A 176 7.19 11.16 17.15
C GLU A 176 6.29 9.93 16.91
N GLY A 177 5.45 9.95 15.89
CA GLY A 177 4.64 8.80 15.49
C GLY A 177 5.50 7.59 15.12
N LEU A 178 6.59 7.81 14.36
CA LEU A 178 7.55 6.75 14.03
C LEU A 178 8.27 6.21 15.27
N ARG A 179 8.67 7.07 16.22
CA ARG A 179 9.25 6.68 17.50
C ARG A 179 8.27 5.82 18.31
N MET A 180 7.04 6.28 18.49
CA MET A 180 5.99 5.52 19.18
C MET A 180 5.80 4.13 18.56
N GLY A 181 5.72 4.05 17.23
CA GLY A 181 5.63 2.79 16.52
C GLY A 181 6.79 1.87 16.80
N ALA A 182 8.04 2.38 16.77
CA ALA A 182 9.24 1.59 17.05
C ALA A 182 9.26 1.07 18.48
N GLU A 183 8.87 1.87 19.45
CA GLU A 183 8.79 1.47 20.86
C GLU A 183 7.73 0.39 21.09
N VAL A 184 6.54 0.52 20.47
CA VAL A 184 5.50 -0.51 20.51
C VAL A 184 5.96 -1.80 19.82
N PHE A 185 6.63 -1.71 18.66
CA PHE A 185 7.18 -2.87 17.96
C PHE A 185 8.17 -3.65 18.86
N HIS A 186 9.08 -2.96 19.54
CA HIS A 186 10.02 -3.60 20.46
C HIS A 186 9.35 -4.13 21.72
N ALA A 187 8.32 -3.46 22.24
CA ALA A 187 7.50 -3.96 23.33
C ALA A 187 6.75 -5.24 22.93
N LEU A 188 6.20 -5.29 21.71
CA LEU A 188 5.55 -6.49 21.19
C LEU A 188 6.53 -7.66 21.07
N LYS A 189 7.76 -7.41 20.61
CA LYS A 189 8.81 -8.43 20.60
C LYS A 189 9.00 -9.05 21.96
N LYS A 190 9.03 -8.21 23.02
CA LYS A 190 9.15 -8.70 24.41
C LYS A 190 7.90 -9.49 24.83
N VAL A 191 6.69 -9.00 24.58
CA VAL A 191 5.43 -9.68 24.90
C VAL A 191 5.41 -11.09 24.28
N LEU A 192 5.76 -11.21 23.00
CA LEU A 192 5.80 -12.49 22.29
C LEU A 192 6.88 -13.42 22.85
N HIS A 193 8.09 -12.90 23.08
CA HIS A 193 9.19 -13.66 23.66
C HIS A 193 8.86 -14.21 25.06
N ASP A 194 8.27 -13.39 25.94
CA ASP A 194 7.90 -13.79 27.29
C ASP A 194 6.81 -14.89 27.30
N ARG A 195 6.01 -14.98 26.21
CA ARG A 195 5.05 -16.07 25.97
C ARG A 195 5.66 -17.30 25.27
N GLY A 196 6.97 -17.29 24.98
CA GLY A 196 7.64 -18.37 24.25
C GLY A 196 7.27 -18.46 22.78
N LEU A 197 6.74 -17.37 22.18
CA LEU A 197 6.33 -17.30 20.79
C LEU A 197 7.46 -16.79 19.88
N SER A 198 7.38 -17.15 18.59
CA SER A 198 8.34 -16.69 17.58
C SER A 198 8.35 -15.17 17.45
N THR A 199 9.54 -14.59 17.35
CA THR A 199 9.77 -13.18 16.99
C THR A 199 10.41 -13.04 15.61
N ALA A 200 10.32 -14.08 14.76
CA ALA A 200 10.67 -14.00 13.36
C ALA A 200 9.66 -13.06 12.64
N VAL A 201 10.17 -12.36 11.63
CA VAL A 201 9.36 -11.40 10.86
C VAL A 201 9.03 -11.94 9.48
N GLY A 202 7.84 -11.58 8.99
CA GLY A 202 7.39 -11.87 7.63
C GLY A 202 7.94 -10.89 6.59
N ASP A 203 7.39 -10.99 5.38
CA ASP A 203 7.83 -10.21 4.21
C ASP A 203 7.72 -8.70 4.41
N GLU A 204 6.79 -8.23 5.21
CA GLU A 204 6.55 -6.82 5.49
C GLU A 204 7.19 -6.33 6.80
N GLY A 205 7.97 -7.18 7.47
CA GLY A 205 8.72 -6.83 8.67
C GLY A 205 7.94 -6.96 9.98
N GLY A 206 6.65 -7.28 9.97
CA GLY A 206 5.85 -7.61 11.15
C GLY A 206 6.12 -9.02 11.65
N PHE A 207 5.86 -9.29 12.95
CA PHE A 207 6.02 -10.61 13.52
C PHE A 207 5.00 -11.62 12.95
N ALA A 208 5.39 -12.88 12.89
CA ALA A 208 4.55 -14.00 12.47
C ALA A 208 4.49 -15.09 13.57
N PRO A 209 3.96 -14.78 14.76
CA PRO A 209 3.84 -15.74 15.84
C PRO A 209 2.63 -16.66 15.63
N VAL A 210 2.70 -17.89 16.13
CA VAL A 210 1.53 -18.78 16.19
C VAL A 210 0.65 -18.36 17.37
N LEU A 211 -0.33 -17.50 17.11
CA LEU A 211 -1.34 -17.02 18.06
C LEU A 211 -2.66 -17.79 17.89
N ASN A 212 -3.54 -17.69 18.88
CA ASN A 212 -4.81 -18.42 18.93
C ASN A 212 -5.97 -17.60 18.34
N GLY A 213 -5.81 -17.09 17.10
CA GLY A 213 -6.84 -16.34 16.39
C GLY A 213 -6.72 -14.82 16.55
N THR A 214 -7.72 -14.14 15.97
CA THR A 214 -7.78 -12.67 15.84
C THR A 214 -7.71 -11.95 17.20
N GLU A 215 -8.45 -12.40 18.19
CA GLU A 215 -8.50 -11.72 19.49
C GLU A 215 -7.17 -11.83 20.26
N ASP A 216 -6.47 -12.96 20.17
CA ASP A 216 -5.16 -13.12 20.80
C ASP A 216 -4.11 -12.18 20.14
N ALA A 217 -4.22 -11.93 18.85
CA ALA A 217 -3.39 -10.93 18.18
C ALA A 217 -3.69 -9.51 18.70
N LEU A 218 -4.97 -9.13 18.79
CA LEU A 218 -5.40 -7.82 19.28
C LEU A 218 -4.97 -7.59 20.75
N GLU A 219 -5.15 -8.57 21.64
CA GLU A 219 -4.74 -8.51 23.05
C GLU A 219 -3.21 -8.39 23.20
N SER A 220 -2.45 -9.09 22.33
CA SER A 220 -0.99 -8.98 22.30
C SER A 220 -0.53 -7.57 21.94
N ILE A 221 -1.22 -6.94 20.97
CA ILE A 221 -0.95 -5.55 20.55
C ILE A 221 -1.31 -4.57 21.67
N LEU A 222 -2.48 -4.72 22.32
CA LEU A 222 -2.86 -3.87 23.45
C LEU A 222 -1.84 -3.94 24.57
N SER A 223 -1.39 -5.16 24.91
CA SER A 223 -0.35 -5.37 25.90
C SER A 223 0.97 -4.66 25.54
N ALA A 224 1.34 -4.72 24.27
CA ALA A 224 2.54 -4.05 23.76
C ALA A 224 2.45 -2.52 23.82
N ILE A 225 1.29 -1.94 23.44
CA ILE A 225 1.04 -0.49 23.51
C ILE A 225 1.17 -0.02 24.97
N GLN A 226 0.54 -0.74 25.92
CA GLN A 226 0.61 -0.41 27.34
C GLN A 226 2.03 -0.58 27.91
N LEU A 227 2.73 -1.66 27.53
CA LEU A 227 4.11 -1.90 27.95
C LEU A 227 5.06 -0.81 27.45
N ALA A 228 4.82 -0.26 26.28
CA ALA A 228 5.55 0.88 25.73
C ALA A 228 5.21 2.22 26.41
N GLY A 229 4.20 2.26 27.30
CA GLY A 229 3.81 3.44 28.05
C GLY A 229 2.77 4.30 27.35
N TYR A 230 2.10 3.80 26.32
CA TYR A 230 1.06 4.51 25.57
C TYR A 230 -0.35 4.02 25.92
N VAL A 231 -1.34 4.87 25.65
CA VAL A 231 -2.74 4.58 25.94
C VAL A 231 -3.43 4.08 24.66
N PRO A 232 -3.87 2.78 24.62
CA PRO A 232 -4.66 2.27 23.50
C PRO A 232 -5.94 3.09 23.30
N GLY A 233 -6.29 3.38 22.05
CA GLY A 233 -7.48 4.17 21.71
C GLY A 233 -7.32 5.68 21.82
N LYS A 234 -6.19 6.16 22.36
CA LYS A 234 -5.89 7.58 22.46
C LYS A 234 -4.59 7.95 21.76
N ASP A 235 -3.50 7.30 22.15
CA ASP A 235 -2.18 7.56 21.58
C ASP A 235 -1.95 6.68 20.32
N VAL A 236 -2.38 5.43 20.42
CA VAL A 236 -2.25 4.43 19.35
C VAL A 236 -3.59 3.74 19.12
N MET A 237 -4.08 3.78 17.89
CA MET A 237 -5.22 3.00 17.39
C MET A 237 -4.74 1.73 16.70
N ILE A 238 -5.65 0.83 16.43
CA ILE A 238 -5.40 -0.41 15.67
C ILE A 238 -6.08 -0.30 14.30
N GLY A 239 -5.37 -0.71 13.25
CA GLY A 239 -5.92 -1.00 11.94
C GLY A 239 -5.86 -2.49 11.66
N MET A 240 -6.75 -3.00 10.85
CA MET A 240 -6.73 -4.40 10.37
C MET A 240 -6.81 -4.42 8.86
N ASP A 241 -6.13 -5.38 8.25
CA ASP A 241 -6.40 -5.85 6.89
C ASP A 241 -6.92 -7.28 6.97
N CYS A 242 -8.20 -7.44 6.64
CA CYS A 242 -8.86 -8.73 6.71
C CYS A 242 -8.54 -9.61 5.50
N ALA A 243 -8.24 -9.01 4.33
CA ALA A 243 -8.07 -9.70 3.04
C ALA A 243 -9.16 -10.75 2.80
N SER A 244 -10.43 -10.34 3.01
CA SER A 244 -11.56 -11.28 3.15
C SER A 244 -11.86 -12.07 1.88
N SER A 245 -11.38 -11.64 0.72
CA SER A 245 -11.48 -12.40 -0.53
C SER A 245 -10.76 -13.76 -0.45
N GLU A 246 -9.69 -13.87 0.35
CA GLU A 246 -8.89 -15.08 0.52
C GLU A 246 -9.65 -16.24 1.19
N PHE A 247 -10.68 -15.93 1.99
CA PHE A 247 -11.52 -16.92 2.68
C PHE A 247 -13.00 -16.79 2.35
N TYR A 248 -13.37 -16.03 1.31
CA TYR A 248 -14.74 -15.95 0.80
C TYR A 248 -14.97 -16.97 -0.30
N LYS A 249 -15.93 -17.87 -0.09
CA LYS A 249 -16.29 -18.88 -1.08
C LYS A 249 -17.78 -19.17 -1.07
N ASP A 250 -18.39 -19.20 -2.24
CA ASP A 250 -19.80 -19.58 -2.43
C ASP A 250 -20.79 -18.80 -1.53
N GLY A 251 -20.53 -17.51 -1.29
CA GLY A 251 -21.37 -16.64 -0.46
C GLY A 251 -21.11 -16.75 1.05
N VAL A 252 -20.04 -17.41 1.45
CA VAL A 252 -19.69 -17.67 2.85
C VAL A 252 -18.24 -17.26 3.12
N TYR A 253 -18.00 -16.59 4.24
CA TYR A 253 -16.68 -16.32 4.79
C TYR A 253 -16.25 -17.53 5.63
N ASP A 254 -15.36 -18.35 5.07
CA ASP A 254 -14.92 -19.63 5.64
C ASP A 254 -13.58 -19.50 6.37
N TYR A 255 -13.61 -19.16 7.63
CA TYR A 255 -12.42 -19.01 8.47
C TYR A 255 -11.66 -20.32 8.67
N THR A 256 -12.30 -21.48 8.41
CA THR A 256 -11.63 -22.79 8.55
C THR A 256 -10.45 -22.97 7.59
N ILE A 257 -10.40 -22.17 6.52
CA ILE A 257 -9.29 -22.17 5.56
C ILE A 257 -7.96 -21.86 6.26
N PHE A 258 -7.96 -20.90 7.19
CA PHE A 258 -6.76 -20.49 7.95
C PHE A 258 -6.77 -21.02 9.38
N GLU A 259 -7.92 -21.05 10.05
CA GLU A 259 -8.05 -21.38 11.47
C GLU A 259 -8.33 -22.87 11.73
N GLY A 260 -8.44 -23.67 10.67
CA GLY A 260 -8.71 -25.12 10.79
C GLY A 260 -10.04 -25.38 11.51
N THR A 261 -10.06 -26.34 12.44
CA THR A 261 -11.27 -26.76 13.15
C THR A 261 -11.84 -25.73 14.11
N SER A 262 -11.09 -24.71 14.49
CA SER A 262 -11.58 -23.60 15.34
C SER A 262 -12.26 -22.50 14.55
N GLY A 263 -12.03 -22.44 13.24
CA GLY A 263 -12.63 -21.43 12.36
C GLY A 263 -14.14 -21.60 12.22
N GLN A 264 -14.83 -20.46 12.12
CA GLN A 264 -16.27 -20.41 11.88
C GLN A 264 -16.57 -20.10 10.41
N LYS A 265 -17.77 -20.45 9.98
CA LYS A 265 -18.31 -20.01 8.69
C LYS A 265 -19.36 -18.94 8.94
N ARG A 266 -19.23 -17.82 8.23
CA ARG A 266 -20.12 -16.67 8.39
C ARG A 266 -20.76 -16.30 7.05
N THR A 267 -22.05 -16.00 7.08
CA THR A 267 -22.72 -15.27 6.00
C THR A 267 -22.21 -13.82 5.97
N SER A 268 -22.55 -13.06 4.93
CA SER A 268 -22.21 -11.63 4.85
C SER A 268 -22.75 -10.84 6.05
N ASP A 269 -23.96 -11.12 6.52
CA ASP A 269 -24.55 -10.44 7.67
C ASP A 269 -23.83 -10.78 8.98
N GLU A 270 -23.43 -12.03 9.16
CA GLU A 270 -22.65 -12.47 10.32
C GLU A 270 -21.22 -11.92 10.29
N GLN A 271 -20.62 -11.76 9.10
CA GLN A 271 -19.32 -11.10 8.94
C GLN A 271 -19.40 -9.63 9.35
N VAL A 272 -20.42 -8.90 8.89
CA VAL A 272 -20.67 -7.51 9.30
C VAL A 272 -20.83 -7.39 10.81
N ALA A 273 -21.63 -8.30 11.42
CA ALA A 273 -21.84 -8.31 12.87
C ALA A 273 -20.54 -8.59 13.64
N TYR A 274 -19.69 -9.50 13.16
CA TYR A 274 -18.42 -9.82 13.78
C TYR A 274 -17.43 -8.64 13.72
N LEU A 275 -17.34 -7.96 12.57
CA LEU A 275 -16.50 -6.77 12.46
C LEU A 275 -16.98 -5.63 13.37
N GLU A 276 -18.29 -5.45 13.50
CA GLU A 276 -18.86 -4.49 14.47
C GLU A 276 -18.52 -4.88 15.91
N GLU A 277 -18.60 -6.14 16.29
CA GLU A 277 -18.22 -6.62 17.62
C GLU A 277 -16.75 -6.28 17.93
N LEU A 278 -15.85 -6.50 16.96
CA LEU A 278 -14.43 -6.20 17.13
C LEU A 278 -14.17 -4.70 17.36
N ILE A 279 -14.79 -3.80 16.59
CA ILE A 279 -14.61 -2.36 16.80
C ILE A 279 -15.25 -1.84 18.09
N ASN A 280 -16.28 -2.53 18.60
CA ASN A 280 -16.87 -2.19 19.90
C ASN A 280 -16.00 -2.63 21.08
N LYS A 281 -15.21 -3.70 20.91
CA LYS A 281 -14.38 -4.30 21.94
C LYS A 281 -12.95 -3.74 21.97
N TYR A 282 -12.43 -3.40 20.82
CA TYR A 282 -11.03 -2.97 20.62
C TYR A 282 -10.95 -1.58 20.01
N PRO A 283 -9.85 -0.82 20.23
CA PRO A 283 -9.66 0.51 19.66
C PRO A 283 -9.27 0.44 18.17
N ILE A 284 -10.15 -0.15 17.36
CA ILE A 284 -9.96 -0.31 15.91
C ILE A 284 -10.65 0.87 15.23
N ASP A 285 -9.92 1.64 14.44
CA ASP A 285 -10.42 2.79 13.70
C ASP A 285 -10.29 2.66 12.18
N SER A 286 -9.72 1.53 11.69
CA SER A 286 -9.58 1.25 10.26
C SER A 286 -9.63 -0.25 9.98
N ILE A 287 -10.46 -0.64 9.01
CA ILE A 287 -10.58 -2.01 8.49
C ILE A 287 -10.41 -1.97 6.97
N GLU A 288 -9.41 -2.68 6.47
CA GLU A 288 -9.16 -2.89 5.05
C GLU A 288 -9.76 -4.24 4.65
N ASP A 289 -10.42 -4.28 3.49
CA ASP A 289 -11.04 -5.45 2.89
C ASP A 289 -11.81 -6.35 3.88
N GLY A 290 -12.66 -5.71 4.70
CA GLY A 290 -13.52 -6.39 5.67
C GLY A 290 -14.54 -7.32 5.03
N MET A 291 -14.84 -7.11 3.75
CA MET A 291 -15.68 -7.95 2.90
C MET A 291 -14.92 -8.33 1.63
N SER A 292 -15.33 -9.38 0.94
CA SER A 292 -14.76 -9.80 -0.34
C SER A 292 -14.98 -8.75 -1.43
N GLU A 293 -14.04 -8.62 -2.37
CA GLU A 293 -14.13 -7.78 -3.58
C GLU A 293 -15.38 -8.08 -4.44
N ASN A 294 -15.93 -9.28 -4.33
CA ASN A 294 -17.14 -9.72 -5.04
C ASN A 294 -18.44 -9.52 -4.25
N ASP A 295 -18.38 -9.20 -2.94
CA ASP A 295 -19.56 -9.04 -2.08
C ASP A 295 -19.98 -7.57 -1.92
N TRP A 296 -20.36 -6.90 -3.00
CA TRP A 296 -20.78 -5.49 -3.00
C TRP A 296 -21.95 -5.20 -2.06
N GLN A 297 -22.87 -6.17 -1.87
CA GLN A 297 -23.99 -6.02 -0.94
C GLN A 297 -23.51 -6.08 0.51
N GLY A 298 -22.58 -6.96 0.82
CA GLY A 298 -21.92 -7.02 2.12
C GLY A 298 -21.16 -5.73 2.42
N TRP A 299 -20.40 -5.20 1.47
CA TRP A 299 -19.71 -3.91 1.59
C TRP A 299 -20.66 -2.75 1.91
N LYS A 300 -21.79 -2.68 1.21
CA LYS A 300 -22.80 -1.66 1.49
C LYS A 300 -23.33 -1.79 2.92
N LYS A 301 -23.72 -2.99 3.35
CA LYS A 301 -24.21 -3.25 4.71
C LYS A 301 -23.16 -2.91 5.77
N LEU A 302 -21.88 -3.26 5.54
CA LEU A 302 -20.79 -2.93 6.43
C LEU A 302 -20.64 -1.41 6.55
N THR A 303 -20.69 -0.70 5.42
CA THR A 303 -20.56 0.77 5.39
C THR A 303 -21.71 1.46 6.12
N GLU A 304 -22.94 1.02 5.89
CA GLU A 304 -24.13 1.53 6.61
C GLU A 304 -24.05 1.26 8.13
N ARG A 305 -23.43 0.14 8.53
CA ARG A 305 -23.38 -0.31 9.92
C ARG A 305 -22.31 0.38 10.76
N ILE A 306 -21.11 0.57 10.22
CA ILE A 306 -19.96 1.05 11.00
C ILE A 306 -19.14 2.15 10.31
N GLY A 307 -19.50 2.56 9.10
CA GLY A 307 -18.71 3.53 8.32
C GLY A 307 -18.65 4.95 8.91
N ASP A 308 -19.54 5.30 9.82
CA ASP A 308 -19.52 6.56 10.60
C ASP A 308 -18.49 6.54 11.75
N ARG A 309 -18.09 5.33 12.20
CA ARG A 309 -17.20 5.10 13.34
C ARG A 309 -15.83 4.53 12.97
N CYS A 310 -15.72 3.91 11.81
CA CYS A 310 -14.54 3.21 11.36
C CYS A 310 -14.23 3.55 9.90
N GLN A 311 -12.93 3.76 9.59
CA GLN A 311 -12.47 3.84 8.22
C GLN A 311 -12.58 2.46 7.56
N LEU A 312 -13.26 2.38 6.43
CA LEU A 312 -13.43 1.16 5.65
C LEU A 312 -12.67 1.32 4.34
N VAL A 313 -11.53 0.62 4.22
CA VAL A 313 -10.61 0.75 3.11
C VAL A 313 -10.85 -0.35 2.10
N GLY A 314 -11.15 0.02 0.85
CA GLY A 314 -11.17 -0.94 -0.26
C GLY A 314 -9.80 -1.04 -0.92
N ASP A 315 -9.16 -2.22 -0.83
CA ASP A 315 -7.96 -2.59 -1.58
C ASP A 315 -8.36 -3.41 -2.82
N ASP A 316 -8.63 -4.69 -2.67
CA ASP A 316 -9.07 -5.55 -3.77
C ASP A 316 -10.40 -5.08 -4.38
N LEU A 317 -11.27 -4.46 -3.56
CA LEU A 317 -12.52 -3.87 -4.02
C LEU A 317 -12.32 -2.82 -5.11
N PHE A 318 -11.28 -2.00 -5.04
CA PHE A 318 -11.08 -0.85 -5.91
C PHE A 318 -9.84 -0.93 -6.81
N VAL A 319 -8.84 -1.71 -6.43
CA VAL A 319 -7.58 -1.93 -7.16
C VAL A 319 -6.96 -0.66 -7.75
N THR A 320 -7.06 0.48 -7.02
CA THR A 320 -6.59 1.81 -7.46
C THR A 320 -7.22 2.25 -8.80
N ASN A 321 -8.39 1.73 -9.15
CA ASN A 321 -9.05 1.95 -10.44
C ASN A 321 -10.29 2.86 -10.29
N VAL A 322 -10.36 3.93 -11.08
CA VAL A 322 -11.46 4.90 -11.05
C VAL A 322 -12.82 4.31 -11.40
N GLU A 323 -12.89 3.26 -12.23
CA GLU A 323 -14.15 2.60 -12.59
C GLU A 323 -14.75 1.86 -11.40
N PHE A 324 -13.92 1.07 -10.68
CA PHE A 324 -14.36 0.37 -9.46
C PHE A 324 -14.65 1.35 -8.32
N LEU A 325 -13.83 2.40 -8.16
CA LEU A 325 -14.07 3.44 -7.18
C LEU A 325 -15.39 4.16 -7.44
N SER A 326 -15.68 4.54 -8.69
CA SER A 326 -16.97 5.17 -9.09
C SER A 326 -18.15 4.27 -8.71
N LYS A 327 -18.05 2.98 -9.03
CA LYS A 327 -19.08 2.00 -8.66
C LYS A 327 -19.28 1.93 -7.13
N GLY A 328 -18.21 1.93 -6.36
CA GLY A 328 -18.29 1.92 -4.90
C GLY A 328 -18.95 3.17 -4.33
N ILE A 329 -18.60 4.34 -4.87
CA ILE A 329 -19.20 5.63 -4.50
C ILE A 329 -20.70 5.61 -4.80
N GLU A 330 -21.11 5.18 -5.99
CA GLU A 330 -22.52 5.09 -6.40
C GLU A 330 -23.35 4.13 -5.52
N LEU A 331 -22.74 3.02 -5.09
CA LEU A 331 -23.40 2.02 -4.24
C LEU A 331 -23.34 2.37 -2.75
N GLY A 332 -22.52 3.33 -2.33
CA GLY A 332 -22.28 3.65 -0.92
C GLY A 332 -21.45 2.60 -0.20
N CYS A 333 -20.42 2.05 -0.87
CA CYS A 333 -19.53 1.02 -0.34
C CYS A 333 -18.19 1.62 0.06
N ALA A 334 -17.69 1.29 1.27
CA ALA A 334 -16.45 1.83 1.85
C ALA A 334 -16.50 3.36 2.10
N ASN A 335 -15.41 3.93 2.61
CA ASN A 335 -15.22 5.37 2.78
C ASN A 335 -13.75 5.78 2.60
N SER A 336 -12.91 4.81 2.19
CA SER A 336 -11.50 4.98 1.92
C SER A 336 -11.04 4.03 0.81
N ILE A 337 -9.98 4.38 0.10
CA ILE A 337 -9.34 3.54 -0.90
C ILE A 337 -7.86 3.34 -0.57
N LEU A 338 -7.37 2.10 -0.73
CA LEU A 338 -5.94 1.82 -0.73
C LEU A 338 -5.35 2.18 -2.11
N ILE A 339 -4.22 2.85 -2.10
CA ILE A 339 -3.55 3.32 -3.32
C ILE A 339 -2.25 2.55 -3.51
N LYS A 340 -2.24 1.64 -4.46
CA LYS A 340 -1.08 0.84 -4.87
C LYS A 340 -0.73 1.18 -6.32
N VAL A 341 0.37 1.89 -6.54
CA VAL A 341 0.74 2.42 -7.87
C VAL A 341 0.83 1.35 -8.97
N ASN A 342 1.20 0.11 -8.61
CA ASN A 342 1.32 -0.98 -9.58
C ASN A 342 0.00 -1.69 -9.90
N GLN A 343 -1.07 -1.52 -9.09
CA GLN A 343 -2.39 -2.07 -9.40
C GLN A 343 -3.01 -1.43 -10.63
N ILE A 344 -2.66 -0.17 -10.91
CA ILE A 344 -3.13 0.56 -12.10
C ILE A 344 -2.01 0.81 -13.11
N GLY A 345 -0.75 0.96 -12.68
CA GLY A 345 0.45 0.92 -13.51
C GLY A 345 0.90 2.22 -14.14
N SER A 346 0.39 3.39 -13.73
CA SER A 346 0.96 4.70 -14.06
C SER A 346 0.72 5.72 -12.94
N LEU A 347 1.59 6.72 -12.86
CA LEU A 347 1.44 7.83 -11.90
C LEU A 347 0.17 8.64 -12.19
N SER A 348 -0.11 8.93 -13.45
CA SER A 348 -1.29 9.72 -13.84
C SER A 348 -2.60 9.07 -13.43
N GLU A 349 -2.79 7.77 -13.68
CA GLU A 349 -3.99 7.04 -13.28
C GLU A 349 -4.09 6.90 -11.76
N THR A 350 -2.94 6.73 -11.08
CA THR A 350 -2.88 6.73 -9.60
C THR A 350 -3.39 8.06 -9.03
N LEU A 351 -2.94 9.19 -9.59
CA LEU A 351 -3.39 10.52 -9.17
C LEU A 351 -4.88 10.76 -9.49
N ASP A 352 -5.39 10.22 -10.59
CA ASP A 352 -6.81 10.29 -10.94
C ASP A 352 -7.69 9.55 -9.93
N ALA A 353 -7.25 8.38 -9.44
CA ALA A 353 -7.95 7.64 -8.39
C ALA A 353 -7.96 8.40 -7.05
N ILE A 354 -6.82 8.99 -6.67
CA ILE A 354 -6.72 9.81 -5.45
C ILE A 354 -7.62 11.04 -5.54
N GLU A 355 -7.59 11.75 -6.66
CA GLU A 355 -8.41 12.94 -6.88
C GLU A 355 -9.90 12.60 -6.83
N MET A 356 -10.33 11.51 -7.48
CA MET A 356 -11.72 11.04 -7.42
C MET A 356 -12.15 10.73 -6.00
N ALA A 357 -11.32 10.01 -5.23
CA ALA A 357 -11.59 9.68 -3.83
C ALA A 357 -11.82 10.95 -2.99
N HIS A 358 -10.89 11.89 -3.04
CA HIS A 358 -10.97 13.15 -2.28
C HIS A 358 -12.20 13.98 -2.64
N ARG A 359 -12.53 14.08 -3.93
CA ARG A 359 -13.73 14.83 -4.38
C ARG A 359 -15.04 14.25 -3.88
N HIS A 360 -15.07 12.96 -3.57
CA HIS A 360 -16.26 12.28 -3.06
C HIS A 360 -16.23 12.02 -1.55
N GLY A 361 -15.27 12.63 -0.83
CA GLY A 361 -15.17 12.54 0.62
C GLY A 361 -14.57 11.23 1.15
N TYR A 362 -14.00 10.41 0.26
CA TYR A 362 -13.22 9.24 0.63
C TYR A 362 -11.82 9.65 1.08
N THR A 363 -11.30 8.98 2.08
CA THR A 363 -9.88 9.09 2.42
C THR A 363 -9.05 8.17 1.52
N THR A 364 -7.74 8.41 1.51
CA THR A 364 -6.79 7.56 0.76
C THR A 364 -5.70 7.06 1.70
N VAL A 365 -5.25 5.84 1.48
CA VAL A 365 -4.09 5.25 2.16
C VAL A 365 -3.07 4.88 1.10
N THR A 366 -1.96 5.60 1.01
CA THR A 366 -0.88 5.26 0.10
C THR A 366 -0.16 4.02 0.61
N SER A 367 0.01 3.00 -0.24
CA SER A 367 0.45 1.68 0.19
C SER A 367 1.63 1.14 -0.59
N HIS A 368 2.45 0.35 0.11
CA HIS A 368 3.45 -0.53 -0.45
C HIS A 368 2.84 -1.82 -1.03
N ARG A 369 3.71 -2.75 -1.45
CA ARG A 369 3.36 -4.15 -1.73
C ARG A 369 4.26 -5.08 -0.89
N SER A 370 3.92 -6.39 -0.89
CA SER A 370 4.70 -7.40 -0.14
C SER A 370 6.13 -7.50 -0.67
N GLY A 371 6.33 -7.45 -1.99
CA GLY A 371 7.65 -7.34 -2.63
C GLY A 371 8.00 -5.87 -2.91
N GLU A 372 8.97 -5.34 -2.19
CA GLU A 372 9.43 -3.96 -2.29
C GLU A 372 10.91 -3.90 -2.64
N THR A 373 11.37 -2.67 -2.90
CA THR A 373 12.78 -2.33 -3.11
C THR A 373 13.13 -1.15 -2.20
N GLU A 374 14.32 -0.57 -2.35
CA GLU A 374 14.70 0.68 -1.66
C GLU A 374 13.99 1.93 -2.22
N ASP A 375 13.21 1.78 -3.29
CA ASP A 375 12.44 2.89 -3.87
C ASP A 375 11.45 3.46 -2.86
N ALA A 376 11.51 4.76 -2.62
CA ALA A 376 10.71 5.45 -1.63
C ALA A 376 9.61 6.35 -2.23
N THR A 377 9.31 6.19 -3.52
CA THR A 377 8.36 7.07 -4.26
C THR A 377 7.00 7.19 -3.59
N ILE A 378 6.49 6.12 -2.97
CA ILE A 378 5.18 6.16 -2.29
C ILE A 378 5.16 7.11 -1.08
N ALA A 379 6.31 7.35 -0.44
CA ALA A 379 6.42 8.36 0.61
C ALA A 379 6.21 9.77 0.05
N ASP A 380 6.83 10.07 -1.09
CA ASP A 380 6.64 11.34 -1.80
C ASP A 380 5.19 11.50 -2.30
N ILE A 381 4.57 10.44 -2.84
CA ILE A 381 3.17 10.46 -3.30
C ILE A 381 2.23 10.75 -2.12
N ALA A 382 2.45 10.12 -0.97
CA ALA A 382 1.60 10.32 0.22
C ALA A 382 1.57 11.79 0.67
N VAL A 383 2.73 12.45 0.68
CA VAL A 383 2.83 13.89 1.03
C VAL A 383 2.34 14.76 -0.12
N ALA A 384 2.69 14.44 -1.37
CA ALA A 384 2.28 15.18 -2.56
C ALA A 384 0.76 15.35 -2.67
N THR A 385 0.03 14.32 -2.28
CA THR A 385 -1.45 14.28 -2.40
C THR A 385 -2.15 14.64 -1.09
N ASN A 386 -1.39 14.98 -0.03
CA ASN A 386 -1.93 15.17 1.31
C ASN A 386 -2.84 14.00 1.73
N SER A 387 -2.45 12.75 1.39
CA SER A 387 -3.29 11.56 1.67
C SER A 387 -3.54 11.34 3.17
N GLY A 388 -2.65 11.88 4.01
CA GLY A 388 -2.76 11.84 5.47
C GLY A 388 -2.49 10.49 6.10
N GLN A 389 -2.29 9.43 5.28
CA GLN A 389 -2.04 8.07 5.74
C GLN A 389 -1.10 7.34 4.79
N ILE A 390 -0.28 6.42 5.34
CA ILE A 390 0.58 5.53 4.58
C ILE A 390 0.64 4.15 5.22
N LYS A 391 0.45 3.08 4.43
CA LYS A 391 0.63 1.69 4.81
C LYS A 391 1.90 1.19 4.13
N THR A 392 3.01 1.03 4.88
CA THR A 392 4.30 0.66 4.30
C THR A 392 5.10 -0.33 5.15
N GLY A 393 4.37 -1.27 5.77
CA GLY A 393 4.94 -2.36 6.55
C GLY A 393 5.32 -1.96 7.97
N SER A 394 6.15 -2.80 8.58
CA SER A 394 6.55 -2.69 9.98
C SER A 394 7.82 -1.85 10.16
N LEU A 395 8.35 -1.86 11.38
CA LEU A 395 9.56 -1.16 11.84
C LEU A 395 10.83 -2.03 11.69
N SER A 396 10.85 -2.91 10.70
CA SER A 396 11.98 -3.76 10.34
C SER A 396 12.04 -3.96 8.83
N ARG A 397 13.18 -4.42 8.29
CA ARG A 397 13.52 -4.56 6.87
C ARG A 397 13.79 -3.21 6.19
N SER A 398 14.94 -3.11 5.49
CA SER A 398 15.44 -1.86 4.90
C SER A 398 14.51 -1.30 3.81
N ASP A 399 13.81 -2.17 3.08
CA ASP A 399 12.82 -1.83 2.07
C ASP A 399 11.63 -1.05 2.64
N ARG A 400 11.25 -1.32 3.90
CA ARG A 400 10.19 -0.57 4.63
C ARG A 400 10.77 0.71 5.21
N MET A 401 11.93 0.61 5.88
CA MET A 401 12.60 1.78 6.47
C MET A 401 12.95 2.85 5.45
N ALA A 402 13.23 2.48 4.19
CA ALA A 402 13.49 3.45 3.13
C ALA A 402 12.36 4.49 2.99
N LYS A 403 11.10 4.07 3.08
CA LYS A 403 9.92 4.94 2.99
C LYS A 403 9.77 5.81 4.24
N TYR A 404 9.92 5.23 5.44
CA TYR A 404 9.87 5.98 6.70
C TYR A 404 10.99 7.00 6.81
N ASN A 405 12.21 6.65 6.41
CA ASN A 405 13.34 7.56 6.40
C ASN A 405 13.15 8.70 5.39
N GLN A 406 12.50 8.43 4.25
CA GLN A 406 12.14 9.48 3.29
C GLN A 406 11.12 10.45 3.89
N LEU A 407 10.12 9.97 4.60
CA LEU A 407 9.16 10.83 5.29
C LEU A 407 9.82 11.69 6.38
N LEU A 408 10.81 11.17 7.11
CA LEU A 408 11.59 11.98 8.06
C LEU A 408 12.32 13.13 7.37
N ARG A 409 12.92 12.90 6.19
CA ARG A 409 13.58 13.97 5.41
C ARG A 409 12.58 15.00 4.91
N ILE A 410 11.40 14.57 4.45
CA ILE A 410 10.34 15.47 4.01
C ILE A 410 9.82 16.32 5.18
N GLU A 411 9.59 15.71 6.36
CA GLU A 411 9.17 16.46 7.55
C GLU A 411 10.22 17.51 7.97
N GLU A 412 11.50 17.16 7.92
CA GLU A 412 12.58 18.10 8.21
C GLU A 412 12.61 19.27 7.21
N GLU A 413 12.40 19.00 5.92
CA GLU A 413 12.33 20.04 4.88
C GLU A 413 11.11 20.96 5.03
N LEU A 414 9.95 20.42 5.44
CA LEU A 414 8.73 21.17 5.68
C LEU A 414 8.83 22.00 6.97
N GLY A 415 9.59 21.54 7.97
CA GLY A 415 9.77 22.21 9.23
C GLY A 415 8.44 22.46 9.96
N GLU A 416 8.23 23.68 10.43
CA GLU A 416 7.02 24.09 11.17
C GLU A 416 5.73 24.05 10.32
N LEU A 417 5.84 23.95 9.00
CA LEU A 417 4.68 23.85 8.11
C LEU A 417 4.11 22.44 8.05
N ALA A 418 4.85 21.43 8.52
CA ALA A 418 4.40 20.05 8.54
C ALA A 418 3.21 19.85 9.47
N VAL A 419 2.13 19.26 8.97
CA VAL A 419 0.94 18.89 9.76
C VAL A 419 0.82 17.38 9.77
N TYR A 420 0.80 16.78 10.94
CA TYR A 420 0.71 15.34 11.08
C TYR A 420 -0.74 14.85 11.02
N GLY A 421 -1.01 13.99 10.06
CA GLY A 421 -2.33 13.38 9.83
C GLY A 421 -3.42 14.39 9.45
N TYR A 422 -4.63 13.89 9.27
CA TYR A 422 -5.81 14.72 9.11
C TYR A 422 -6.27 15.28 10.48
N LYS A 423 -5.56 16.24 11.03
CA LYS A 423 -6.25 17.18 11.89
C LYS A 423 -7.07 18.05 10.95
N ARG A 424 -8.36 17.72 10.77
CA ARG A 424 -9.27 18.59 10.03
C ARG A 424 -8.97 20.01 10.47
N ILE A 425 -8.60 20.86 9.52
CA ILE A 425 -8.63 22.32 9.72
C ILE A 425 -10.09 22.60 10.08
N LYS A 426 -10.37 22.81 11.37
CA LYS A 426 -11.70 23.17 11.86
C LYS A 426 -11.96 24.63 11.50
#